data_b3a802149537e3d12e7dce23f13a3f98
#
_entry.id   b3a802149537e3d12e7dce23f13a3f98
#
_cell.length_a   1.000
_cell.length_b   1.000
_cell.length_c   1.000
_cell.angle_alpha   90.00
_cell.angle_beta   90.00
_cell.angle_gamma   90.00
#
_symmetry.space_group_name_H-M   'P 1'
#
loop_
_entity.id
_entity.type
_entity.pdbx_description
1 polymer ?
#
loop_
_entity_poly.entity_id
_entity_poly.type
_entity_poly.pdbx_seq_one_letter_code
_entity_poly.pdbx_strand_id
1 'polypeptide(L)'
;MTEKGRVTRQALLSAAEEVFGEYSYDRASIAEITRRAGVAQGTFYVYFPDKRSAFVELVQDLNHGLRRHIAEAVEGIEPRIEMERVGLRAFFEFAASHRALYKVVREAEFVDEDIYRWHYRTLGAAYARGLEAAVGRGQITDDISPETLAWILMGIAELLGSRWVILEHQEPPEEVIDEVMAFIARGFGYCEPGDHT
;
A
#
# COMPACT_ATOMS: atom_id res chain seq x y z
N MET A 1 12.83 -21.95 -8.49
CA MET A 1 12.11 -22.35 -7.26
C MET A 1 10.94 -23.23 -7.64
N THR A 2 10.72 -24.36 -6.96
CA THR A 2 9.58 -25.27 -7.20
C THR A 2 8.27 -24.66 -6.69
N GLU A 3 7.10 -25.20 -7.13
CA GLU A 3 5.79 -24.77 -6.64
C GLU A 3 5.70 -24.88 -5.10
N LYS A 4 6.09 -26.05 -4.57
CA LYS A 4 6.15 -26.28 -3.11
C LYS A 4 7.04 -25.25 -2.40
N GLY A 5 8.16 -24.84 -3.01
CA GLY A 5 9.05 -23.82 -2.47
C GLY A 5 8.40 -22.44 -2.42
N ARG A 6 7.61 -22.06 -3.45
CA ARG A 6 6.85 -20.79 -3.47
C ARG A 6 5.80 -20.76 -2.36
N VAL A 7 5.04 -21.84 -2.20
CA VAL A 7 4.02 -21.96 -1.13
C VAL A 7 4.66 -21.82 0.25
N THR A 8 5.80 -22.51 0.49
CA THR A 8 6.50 -22.44 1.78
C THR A 8 7.05 -21.02 2.04
N ARG A 9 7.63 -20.38 1.02
CA ARG A 9 8.13 -19.00 1.16
C ARG A 9 7.00 -18.03 1.47
N GLN A 10 5.85 -18.16 0.80
CA GLN A 10 4.70 -17.30 1.06
C GLN A 10 4.14 -17.53 2.47
N ALA A 11 4.06 -18.77 2.93
CA ALA A 11 3.65 -19.08 4.30
C ALA A 11 4.58 -18.43 5.34
N LEU A 12 5.90 -18.40 5.08
CA LEU A 12 6.86 -17.69 5.93
C LEU A 12 6.67 -16.19 5.92
N LEU A 13 6.38 -15.56 4.76
CA LEU A 13 6.11 -14.12 4.67
C LEU A 13 4.80 -13.75 5.37
N SER A 14 3.73 -14.53 5.19
CA SER A 14 2.46 -14.29 5.90
C SER A 14 2.64 -14.41 7.41
N ALA A 15 3.36 -15.43 7.89
CA ALA A 15 3.67 -15.57 9.31
C ALA A 15 4.58 -14.42 9.82
N ALA A 16 5.51 -13.94 8.99
CA ALA A 16 6.36 -12.80 9.33
C ALA A 16 5.54 -11.51 9.45
N GLU A 17 4.56 -11.27 8.57
CA GLU A 17 3.63 -10.14 8.65
C GLU A 17 2.90 -10.14 9.99
N GLU A 18 2.30 -11.27 10.39
CA GLU A 18 1.62 -11.41 11.68
C GLU A 18 2.56 -11.13 12.86
N VAL A 19 3.75 -11.74 12.85
CA VAL A 19 4.72 -11.65 13.95
C VAL A 19 5.28 -10.23 14.08
N PHE A 20 5.67 -9.58 12.99
CA PHE A 20 6.13 -8.20 13.03
C PHE A 20 4.98 -7.23 13.39
N GLY A 21 3.77 -7.49 12.91
CA GLY A 21 2.58 -6.74 13.30
C GLY A 21 2.28 -6.79 14.79
N GLU A 22 2.43 -7.96 15.40
CA GLU A 22 2.14 -8.17 16.83
C GLU A 22 3.28 -7.67 17.72
N TYR A 23 4.52 -8.11 17.46
CA TYR A 23 5.65 -7.94 18.38
C TYR A 23 6.60 -6.80 18.03
N SER A 24 6.51 -6.20 16.86
CA SER A 24 7.51 -5.32 16.26
C SER A 24 8.80 -6.05 15.86
N TYR A 25 9.60 -5.43 14.98
CA TYR A 25 10.81 -6.06 14.45
C TYR A 25 11.76 -6.55 15.56
N ASP A 26 12.06 -5.72 16.55
CA ASP A 26 13.07 -6.06 17.57
C ASP A 26 12.68 -7.29 18.39
N ARG A 27 11.42 -7.39 18.80
CA ARG A 27 10.91 -8.48 19.64
C ARG A 27 10.48 -9.71 18.86
N ALA A 28 10.31 -9.59 17.54
CA ALA A 28 9.97 -10.70 16.66
C ALA A 28 11.12 -11.71 16.59
N SER A 29 10.81 -13.00 16.61
CA SER A 29 11.79 -14.07 16.50
C SER A 29 11.53 -14.98 15.32
N ILE A 30 12.62 -15.51 14.72
CA ILE A 30 12.52 -16.50 13.64
C ILE A 30 11.81 -17.75 14.13
N ALA A 31 12.00 -18.14 15.39
CA ALA A 31 11.31 -19.30 15.99
C ALA A 31 9.79 -19.11 15.97
N GLU A 32 9.28 -17.93 16.29
CA GLU A 32 7.85 -17.63 16.26
C GLU A 32 7.31 -17.59 14.82
N ILE A 33 8.05 -16.98 13.89
CA ILE A 33 7.70 -16.97 12.46
C ILE A 33 7.55 -18.39 11.93
N THR A 34 8.53 -19.25 12.17
CA THR A 34 8.50 -20.63 11.68
C THR A 34 7.43 -21.47 12.35
N ARG A 35 7.16 -21.25 13.63
CA ARG A 35 6.07 -21.88 14.37
C ARG A 35 4.70 -21.55 13.74
N ARG A 36 4.44 -20.28 13.42
CA ARG A 36 3.20 -19.84 12.75
C ARG A 36 3.10 -20.35 11.32
N ALA A 37 4.20 -20.36 10.59
CA ALA A 37 4.27 -20.90 9.24
C ALA A 37 4.13 -22.44 9.18
N GLY A 38 4.16 -23.14 10.33
CA GLY A 38 4.06 -24.61 10.39
C GLY A 38 5.28 -25.33 9.81
N VAL A 39 6.48 -24.71 9.88
CA VAL A 39 7.72 -25.29 9.32
C VAL A 39 8.82 -25.38 10.38
N ALA A 40 9.81 -26.24 10.12
CA ALA A 40 10.99 -26.32 10.99
C ALA A 40 11.84 -25.03 10.87
N GLN A 41 12.49 -24.62 11.97
CA GLN A 41 13.32 -23.40 11.99
C GLN A 41 14.43 -23.41 10.93
N GLY A 42 15.02 -24.56 10.62
CA GLY A 42 16.01 -24.69 9.54
C GLY A 42 15.45 -24.35 8.16
N THR A 43 14.12 -24.52 7.96
CA THR A 43 13.46 -24.18 6.69
C THR A 43 13.48 -22.67 6.42
N PHE A 44 13.43 -21.84 7.45
CA PHE A 44 13.55 -20.38 7.30
C PHE A 44 14.84 -19.99 6.56
N TYR A 45 15.96 -20.56 6.98
CA TYR A 45 17.27 -20.25 6.42
C TYR A 45 17.49 -20.75 4.99
N VAL A 46 16.60 -21.59 4.48
CA VAL A 46 16.57 -21.97 3.05
C VAL A 46 16.09 -20.79 2.19
N TYR A 47 15.24 -19.92 2.74
CA TYR A 47 14.60 -18.81 2.01
C TYR A 47 15.18 -17.44 2.37
N PHE A 48 15.53 -17.23 3.64
CA PHE A 48 15.99 -15.96 4.16
C PHE A 48 17.25 -16.17 5.00
N PRO A 49 18.37 -15.50 4.68
CA PRO A 49 19.59 -15.65 5.44
C PRO A 49 19.48 -15.18 6.90
N ASP A 50 18.59 -14.21 7.16
CA ASP A 50 18.37 -13.63 8.49
C ASP A 50 16.98 -12.96 8.59
N LYS A 51 16.66 -12.48 9.80
CA LYS A 51 15.39 -11.79 10.08
C LYS A 51 15.22 -10.49 9.28
N ARG A 52 16.32 -9.74 9.07
CA ARG A 52 16.29 -8.50 8.30
C ARG A 52 15.93 -8.76 6.84
N SER A 53 16.52 -9.77 6.23
CA SER A 53 16.20 -10.16 4.85
C SER A 53 14.73 -10.55 4.69
N ALA A 54 14.17 -11.31 5.65
CA ALA A 54 12.75 -11.64 5.64
C ALA A 54 11.86 -10.38 5.79
N PHE A 55 12.28 -9.43 6.62
CA PHE A 55 11.58 -8.16 6.79
C PHE A 55 11.60 -7.31 5.51
N VAL A 56 12.75 -7.18 4.88
CA VAL A 56 12.91 -6.45 3.59
C VAL A 56 12.03 -7.06 2.51
N GLU A 57 12.05 -8.39 2.40
CA GLU A 57 11.20 -9.09 1.42
C GLU A 57 9.71 -8.96 1.74
N LEU A 58 9.32 -8.93 3.02
CA LEU A 58 7.95 -8.65 3.42
C LEU A 58 7.50 -7.26 2.98
N VAL A 59 8.30 -6.22 3.20
CA VAL A 59 7.97 -4.86 2.73
C VAL A 59 7.80 -4.83 1.21
N GLN A 60 8.65 -5.56 0.47
CA GLN A 60 8.53 -5.67 -0.98
C GLN A 60 7.26 -6.41 -1.41
N ASP A 61 6.92 -7.49 -0.74
CA ASP A 61 5.72 -8.30 -1.03
C ASP A 61 4.44 -7.49 -0.78
N LEU A 62 4.36 -6.79 0.36
CA LEU A 62 3.25 -5.88 0.69
C LEU A 62 3.13 -4.73 -0.33
N ASN A 63 4.25 -4.11 -0.73
CA ASN A 63 4.25 -3.07 -1.75
C ASN A 63 3.75 -3.58 -3.11
N HIS A 64 4.24 -4.74 -3.55
CA HIS A 64 3.79 -5.36 -4.80
C HIS A 64 2.31 -5.76 -4.74
N GLY A 65 1.87 -6.34 -3.61
CA GLY A 65 0.48 -6.72 -3.37
C GLY A 65 -0.45 -5.52 -3.44
N LEU A 66 -0.12 -4.44 -2.73
CA LEU A 66 -0.90 -3.19 -2.74
C LEU A 66 -1.05 -2.61 -4.14
N ARG A 67 0.07 -2.46 -4.86
CA ARG A 67 0.03 -1.90 -6.23
C ARG A 67 -0.77 -2.76 -7.19
N ARG A 68 -0.66 -4.08 -7.09
CA ARG A 68 -1.42 -5.01 -7.91
C ARG A 68 -2.91 -4.92 -7.59
N HIS A 69 -3.29 -4.94 -6.30
CA HIS A 69 -4.67 -4.85 -5.86
C HIS A 69 -5.35 -3.56 -6.35
N ILE A 70 -4.68 -2.42 -6.21
CA ILE A 70 -5.19 -1.15 -6.74
C ILE A 70 -5.27 -1.18 -8.26
N ALA A 71 -4.23 -1.66 -8.97
CA ALA A 71 -4.23 -1.70 -10.43
C ALA A 71 -5.36 -2.57 -11.00
N GLU A 72 -5.61 -3.73 -10.41
CA GLU A 72 -6.72 -4.63 -10.77
C GLU A 72 -8.09 -3.96 -10.51
N ALA A 73 -8.23 -3.25 -9.39
CA ALA A 73 -9.48 -2.57 -9.05
C ALA A 73 -9.82 -1.42 -10.01
N VAL A 74 -8.81 -0.68 -10.48
CA VAL A 74 -9.01 0.50 -11.34
C VAL A 74 -8.96 0.19 -12.84
N GLU A 75 -8.76 -1.08 -13.22
CA GLU A 75 -8.68 -1.46 -14.63
C GLU A 75 -9.98 -1.12 -15.38
N GLY A 76 -9.85 -0.35 -16.47
CA GLY A 76 -10.99 0.06 -17.30
C GLY A 76 -11.91 1.12 -16.68
N ILE A 77 -11.57 1.68 -15.51
CA ILE A 77 -12.36 2.74 -14.88
C ILE A 77 -12.03 4.11 -15.50
N GLU A 78 -13.07 4.80 -15.91
CA GLU A 78 -13.03 6.18 -16.44
C GLU A 78 -14.28 6.94 -15.91
N PRO A 79 -14.24 8.27 -15.72
CA PRO A 79 -13.10 9.17 -15.88
C PRO A 79 -12.10 9.06 -14.70
N ARG A 80 -11.01 9.84 -14.77
CA ARG A 80 -9.94 9.80 -13.76
C ARG A 80 -10.44 9.96 -12.32
N ILE A 81 -11.42 10.81 -12.08
CA ILE A 81 -11.97 11.04 -10.74
C ILE A 81 -12.63 9.78 -10.16
N GLU A 82 -13.30 8.98 -10.98
CA GLU A 82 -13.86 7.68 -10.54
C GLU A 82 -12.75 6.65 -10.31
N MET A 83 -11.70 6.68 -11.12
CA MET A 83 -10.51 5.85 -10.88
C MET A 83 -9.87 6.17 -9.52
N GLU A 84 -9.81 7.44 -9.11
CA GLU A 84 -9.32 7.84 -7.79
C GLU A 84 -10.21 7.30 -6.67
N ARG A 85 -11.52 7.38 -6.81
CA ARG A 85 -12.48 6.85 -5.84
C ARG A 85 -12.29 5.35 -5.64
N VAL A 86 -12.24 4.60 -6.74
CA VAL A 86 -12.05 3.14 -6.70
C VAL A 86 -10.69 2.78 -6.14
N GLY A 87 -9.63 3.49 -6.55
CA GLY A 87 -8.27 3.28 -6.05
C GLY A 87 -8.13 3.55 -4.54
N LEU A 88 -8.80 4.59 -4.03
CA LEU A 88 -8.82 4.91 -2.60
C LEU A 88 -9.50 3.82 -1.78
N ARG A 89 -10.65 3.30 -2.24
CA ARG A 89 -11.32 2.15 -1.60
C ARG A 89 -10.44 0.92 -1.62
N ALA A 90 -9.87 0.56 -2.76
CA ALA A 90 -8.97 -0.59 -2.87
C ALA A 90 -7.75 -0.47 -1.95
N PHE A 91 -7.22 0.74 -1.76
CA PHE A 91 -6.18 0.98 -0.77
C PHE A 91 -6.65 0.65 0.66
N PHE A 92 -7.85 1.10 1.07
CA PHE A 92 -8.37 0.82 2.42
C PHE A 92 -8.70 -0.67 2.61
N GLU A 93 -9.28 -1.33 1.63
CA GLU A 93 -9.53 -2.78 1.63
C GLU A 93 -8.23 -3.57 1.82
N PHE A 94 -7.19 -3.22 1.07
CA PHE A 94 -5.88 -3.84 1.22
C PHE A 94 -5.30 -3.60 2.61
N ALA A 95 -5.35 -2.36 3.10
CA ALA A 95 -4.86 -2.01 4.43
C ALA A 95 -5.63 -2.73 5.55
N ALA A 96 -6.94 -2.91 5.40
CA ALA A 96 -7.77 -3.67 6.35
C ALA A 96 -7.42 -5.17 6.37
N SER A 97 -7.09 -5.73 5.20
CA SER A 97 -6.65 -7.13 5.05
C SER A 97 -5.23 -7.36 5.55
N HIS A 98 -4.37 -6.34 5.48
CA HIS A 98 -2.95 -6.36 5.87
C HIS A 98 -2.69 -5.34 6.99
N ARG A 99 -3.33 -5.53 8.14
CA ARG A 99 -3.26 -4.58 9.27
C ARG A 99 -1.85 -4.29 9.77
N ALA A 100 -0.92 -5.21 9.56
CA ALA A 100 0.48 -5.02 9.89
C ALA A 100 1.21 -4.06 8.94
N LEU A 101 0.65 -3.78 7.74
CA LEU A 101 1.28 -2.96 6.71
C LEU A 101 1.81 -1.62 7.27
N TYR A 102 0.96 -0.86 7.97
CA TYR A 102 1.34 0.44 8.52
C TYR A 102 2.49 0.34 9.52
N LYS A 103 2.44 -0.69 10.38
CA LYS A 103 3.48 -0.89 11.39
C LYS A 103 4.79 -1.33 10.76
N VAL A 104 4.73 -2.30 9.86
CA VAL A 104 5.89 -2.83 9.13
C VAL A 104 6.57 -1.72 8.32
N VAL A 105 5.81 -0.92 7.57
CA VAL A 105 6.37 0.18 6.78
C VAL A 105 6.98 1.27 7.65
N ARG A 106 6.35 1.64 8.78
CA ARG A 106 6.92 2.62 9.71
C ARG A 106 8.19 2.11 10.39
N GLU A 107 8.25 0.84 10.76
CA GLU A 107 9.45 0.23 11.32
C GLU A 107 10.59 0.12 10.30
N ALA A 108 10.26 0.04 9.00
CA ALA A 108 11.27 -0.01 7.94
C ALA A 108 12.22 1.19 7.96
N GLU A 109 11.75 2.39 8.38
CA GLU A 109 12.59 3.58 8.53
C GLU A 109 13.81 3.33 9.44
N PHE A 110 13.63 2.51 10.48
CA PHE A 110 14.68 2.22 11.49
C PHE A 110 15.39 0.89 11.25
N VAL A 111 14.76 -0.06 10.59
CA VAL A 111 15.32 -1.39 10.30
C VAL A 111 16.19 -1.38 9.05
N ASP A 112 15.70 -0.70 8.00
CA ASP A 112 16.34 -0.65 6.69
C ASP A 112 15.85 0.60 5.92
N GLU A 113 16.60 1.70 6.02
CA GLU A 113 16.23 2.96 5.39
C GLU A 113 16.10 2.85 3.85
N ASP A 114 16.88 1.98 3.21
CA ASP A 114 16.82 1.81 1.76
C ASP A 114 15.50 1.16 1.33
N ILE A 115 14.99 0.17 2.07
CA ILE A 115 13.71 -0.45 1.77
C ILE A 115 12.55 0.50 2.07
N TYR A 116 12.65 1.33 3.11
CA TYR A 116 11.68 2.39 3.40
C TYR A 116 11.57 3.38 2.25
N ARG A 117 12.72 3.92 1.80
CA ARG A 117 12.79 4.83 0.64
C ARG A 117 12.27 4.17 -0.63
N TRP A 118 12.64 2.93 -0.86
CA TRP A 118 12.19 2.15 -2.02
C TRP A 118 10.67 2.00 -2.03
N HIS A 119 10.05 1.70 -0.87
CA HIS A 119 8.61 1.53 -0.73
C HIS A 119 7.86 2.77 -1.24
N TYR A 120 8.16 3.94 -0.69
CA TYR A 120 7.46 5.18 -1.05
C TYR A 120 7.79 5.65 -2.47
N ARG A 121 9.04 5.59 -2.89
CA ARG A 121 9.43 5.97 -4.25
C ARG A 121 8.76 5.10 -5.31
N THR A 122 8.64 3.80 -5.05
CA THR A 122 8.02 2.87 -6.00
C THR A 122 6.51 3.12 -6.11
N LEU A 123 5.83 3.39 -4.99
CA LEU A 123 4.41 3.79 -5.00
C LEU A 123 4.23 5.13 -5.70
N GLY A 124 4.96 6.16 -5.30
CA GLY A 124 4.87 7.50 -5.87
C GLY A 124 5.13 7.53 -7.37
N ALA A 125 6.19 6.84 -7.84
CA ALA A 125 6.49 6.77 -9.26
C ALA A 125 5.41 6.02 -10.08
N ALA A 126 4.81 4.96 -9.50
CA ALA A 126 3.71 4.27 -10.18
C ALA A 126 2.47 5.16 -10.28
N TYR A 127 2.15 5.89 -9.21
CA TYR A 127 1.01 6.79 -9.16
C TYR A 127 1.19 8.00 -10.10
N ALA A 128 2.38 8.65 -10.06
CA ALA A 128 2.69 9.80 -10.89
C ALA A 128 2.53 9.50 -12.40
N ARG A 129 2.96 8.31 -12.87
CA ARG A 129 2.74 7.92 -14.27
C ARG A 129 1.26 7.89 -14.67
N GLY A 130 0.39 7.41 -13.77
CA GLY A 130 -1.06 7.40 -14.02
C GLY A 130 -1.65 8.81 -14.07
N LEU A 131 -1.17 9.72 -13.21
CA LEU A 131 -1.56 11.13 -13.21
C LEU A 131 -1.03 11.88 -14.44
N GLU A 132 0.22 11.64 -14.85
CA GLU A 132 0.80 12.20 -16.07
C GLU A 132 -0.04 11.85 -17.31
N ALA A 133 -0.46 10.59 -17.42
CA ALA A 133 -1.35 10.17 -18.49
C ALA A 133 -2.72 10.88 -18.43
N ALA A 134 -3.26 11.17 -17.23
CA ALA A 134 -4.52 11.89 -17.07
C ALA A 134 -4.38 13.39 -17.43
N VAL A 135 -3.27 14.05 -17.07
CA VAL A 135 -2.92 15.40 -17.52
C VAL A 135 -2.86 15.44 -19.05
N GLY A 136 -2.13 14.50 -19.66
CA GLY A 136 -2.00 14.41 -21.12
C GLY A 136 -3.33 14.20 -21.86
N ARG A 137 -4.37 13.67 -21.18
CA ARG A 137 -5.74 13.54 -21.70
C ARG A 137 -6.65 14.72 -21.33
N GLY A 138 -6.15 15.72 -20.62
CA GLY A 138 -6.95 16.86 -20.16
C GLY A 138 -8.02 16.51 -19.12
N GLN A 139 -7.85 15.41 -18.38
CA GLN A 139 -8.80 14.97 -17.35
C GLN A 139 -8.55 15.65 -15.99
N ILE A 140 -7.36 16.18 -15.78
CA ILE A 140 -6.95 16.96 -14.59
C ILE A 140 -6.07 18.12 -15.01
N THR A 141 -5.99 19.16 -14.17
CA THR A 141 -5.14 20.33 -14.38
C THR A 141 -3.65 19.97 -14.39
N ASP A 142 -2.83 20.76 -15.08
CA ASP A 142 -1.36 20.71 -15.08
C ASP A 142 -0.70 21.72 -14.12
N ASP A 143 -1.49 22.42 -13.31
CA ASP A 143 -0.99 23.42 -12.34
C ASP A 143 -0.10 22.79 -11.26
N ILE A 144 -0.27 21.51 -10.99
CA ILE A 144 0.51 20.73 -10.02
C ILE A 144 1.21 19.60 -10.75
N SER A 145 2.53 19.45 -10.55
CA SER A 145 3.25 18.32 -11.18
C SER A 145 2.68 16.97 -10.76
N PRO A 146 2.58 15.98 -11.68
CA PRO A 146 2.09 14.64 -11.35
C PRO A 146 2.84 13.98 -10.18
N GLU A 147 4.12 14.25 -10.04
CA GLU A 147 4.92 13.75 -8.90
C GLU A 147 4.44 14.36 -7.58
N THR A 148 4.30 15.68 -7.49
CA THR A 148 3.81 16.35 -6.28
C THR A 148 2.40 15.91 -5.94
N LEU A 149 1.53 15.81 -6.95
CA LEU A 149 0.15 15.38 -6.77
C LEU A 149 0.07 13.93 -6.25
N ALA A 150 0.91 13.02 -6.77
CA ALA A 150 0.99 11.64 -6.26
C ALA A 150 1.33 11.60 -4.77
N TRP A 151 2.31 12.39 -4.31
CA TRP A 151 2.67 12.46 -2.89
C TRP A 151 1.56 13.05 -2.02
N ILE A 152 0.84 14.07 -2.48
CA ILE A 152 -0.32 14.64 -1.77
C ILE A 152 -1.40 13.57 -1.60
N LEU A 153 -1.77 12.88 -2.67
CA LEU A 153 -2.83 11.86 -2.65
C LEU A 153 -2.43 10.64 -1.80
N MET A 154 -1.18 10.21 -1.88
CA MET A 154 -0.65 9.16 -1.00
C MET A 154 -0.72 9.57 0.48
N GLY A 155 -0.37 10.82 0.81
CA GLY A 155 -0.46 11.32 2.18
C GLY A 155 -1.90 11.37 2.71
N ILE A 156 -2.87 11.74 1.86
CA ILE A 156 -4.30 11.69 2.19
C ILE A 156 -4.72 10.24 2.49
N ALA A 157 -4.42 9.31 1.59
CA ALA A 157 -4.79 7.90 1.74
C ALA A 157 -4.14 7.28 2.98
N GLU A 158 -2.84 7.49 3.18
CA GLU A 158 -2.09 6.92 4.30
C GLU A 158 -2.61 7.42 5.65
N LEU A 159 -2.82 8.74 5.80
CA LEU A 159 -3.24 9.29 7.09
C LEU A 159 -4.70 8.94 7.42
N LEU A 160 -5.59 8.97 6.43
CA LEU A 160 -6.98 8.54 6.61
C LEU A 160 -7.06 7.04 6.90
N GLY A 161 -6.32 6.22 6.16
CA GLY A 161 -6.25 4.78 6.44
C GLY A 161 -5.67 4.49 7.82
N SER A 162 -4.64 5.23 8.25
CA SER A 162 -4.12 5.12 9.62
C SER A 162 -5.20 5.42 10.67
N ARG A 163 -5.99 6.49 10.46
CA ARG A 163 -7.10 6.83 11.35
C ARG A 163 -8.13 5.71 11.40
N TRP A 164 -8.69 5.36 10.26
CA TRP A 164 -9.85 4.47 10.21
C TRP A 164 -9.48 2.99 10.43
N VAL A 165 -8.47 2.50 9.72
CA VAL A 165 -8.10 1.08 9.78
C VAL A 165 -7.34 0.74 11.07
N ILE A 166 -6.43 1.64 11.52
CA ILE A 166 -5.57 1.33 12.68
C ILE A 166 -6.18 1.83 13.99
N LEU A 167 -6.67 3.08 14.06
CA LEU A 167 -7.17 3.65 15.31
C LEU A 167 -8.62 3.24 15.58
N GLU A 168 -9.49 3.30 14.56
CA GLU A 168 -10.92 3.01 14.71
C GLU A 168 -11.27 1.53 14.41
N HIS A 169 -10.32 0.74 13.87
CA HIS A 169 -10.49 -0.67 13.51
C HIS A 169 -11.64 -0.96 12.53
N GLN A 170 -11.95 -0.01 11.65
CA GLN A 170 -13.01 -0.10 10.65
C GLN A 170 -12.56 0.56 9.34
N GLU A 171 -13.31 0.34 8.27
CA GLU A 171 -13.11 1.07 7.02
C GLU A 171 -13.71 2.48 7.11
N PRO A 172 -13.18 3.46 6.36
CA PRO A 172 -13.78 4.79 6.30
C PRO A 172 -15.25 4.72 5.84
N PRO A 173 -16.18 5.42 6.52
CA PRO A 173 -17.56 5.57 6.04
C PRO A 173 -17.63 6.20 4.65
N GLU A 174 -18.68 5.89 3.88
CA GLU A 174 -18.87 6.45 2.53
C GLU A 174 -18.90 7.98 2.52
N GLU A 175 -19.47 8.61 3.54
CA GLU A 175 -19.50 10.06 3.67
C GLU A 175 -18.08 10.66 3.72
N VAL A 176 -17.13 9.97 4.37
CA VAL A 176 -15.72 10.39 4.42
C VAL A 176 -15.06 10.24 3.05
N ILE A 177 -15.37 9.15 2.33
CA ILE A 177 -14.89 8.96 0.96
C ILE A 177 -15.40 10.09 0.07
N ASP A 178 -16.70 10.43 0.17
CA ASP A 178 -17.30 11.49 -0.64
C ASP A 178 -16.70 12.86 -0.33
N GLU A 179 -16.45 13.20 0.93
CA GLU A 179 -15.78 14.43 1.33
C GLU A 179 -14.36 14.52 0.76
N VAL A 180 -13.60 13.43 0.84
CA VAL A 180 -12.24 13.34 0.29
C VAL A 180 -12.27 13.47 -1.22
N MET A 181 -13.19 12.80 -1.91
CA MET A 181 -13.31 12.89 -3.36
C MET A 181 -13.74 14.29 -3.82
N ALA A 182 -14.62 14.97 -3.09
CA ALA A 182 -14.97 16.36 -3.35
C ALA A 182 -13.75 17.30 -3.19
N PHE A 183 -12.87 17.04 -2.24
CA PHE A 183 -11.61 17.76 -2.07
C PHE A 183 -10.64 17.50 -3.24
N ILE A 184 -10.45 16.23 -3.62
CA ILE A 184 -9.58 15.81 -4.71
C ILE A 184 -10.08 16.39 -6.05
N ALA A 185 -11.38 16.35 -6.32
CA ALA A 185 -11.98 16.88 -7.55
C ALA A 185 -11.67 18.37 -7.73
N ARG A 186 -11.78 19.15 -6.64
CA ARG A 186 -11.41 20.60 -6.68
C ARG A 186 -9.91 20.78 -6.92
N GLY A 187 -9.07 19.97 -6.28
CA GLY A 187 -7.61 19.99 -6.49
C GLY A 187 -7.18 19.57 -7.90
N PHE A 188 -7.99 18.75 -8.57
CA PHE A 188 -7.78 18.36 -9.96
C PHE A 188 -8.25 19.42 -10.98
N GLY A 189 -8.91 20.50 -10.52
CA GLY A 189 -9.60 21.42 -11.43
C GLY A 189 -10.76 20.73 -12.17
N TYR A 190 -11.30 19.64 -11.60
CA TYR A 190 -12.40 18.90 -12.18
C TYR A 190 -13.69 19.73 -12.01
N CYS A 191 -14.27 20.18 -13.13
CA CYS A 191 -15.60 20.74 -13.18
C CYS A 191 -16.58 19.66 -13.67
N GLU A 192 -17.67 19.44 -12.96
CA GLU A 192 -18.72 18.56 -13.48
C GLU A 192 -19.26 19.10 -14.81
N PRO A 193 -19.59 18.24 -15.78
CA PRO A 193 -20.22 18.67 -17.03
C PRO A 193 -21.58 19.33 -16.70
N GLY A 194 -21.61 20.66 -16.60
CA GLY A 194 -22.81 21.44 -16.27
C GLY A 194 -22.57 22.67 -15.37
N ASP A 195 -21.41 22.83 -14.78
CA ASP A 195 -21.09 23.93 -13.86
C ASP A 195 -20.57 25.22 -14.59
N HIS A 196 -20.86 25.36 -15.85
CA HIS A 196 -20.62 26.59 -16.60
C HIS A 196 -21.87 27.50 -16.54
N THR A 197 -22.01 28.21 -15.43
CA THR A 197 -22.87 29.40 -15.35
C THR A 197 -22.07 30.60 -14.89
#